data_0320f7a8cf03dd0e37ca435c079192a3
#
_entry.id   0320f7a8cf03dd0e37ca435c079192a3
#
_cell.length_a   1.000
_cell.length_b   1.000
_cell.length_c   1.000
_cell.angle_alpha   90.00
_cell.angle_beta   90.00
_cell.angle_gamma   90.00
#
_symmetry.space_group_name_H-M   'P 1'
#
loop_
_entity.id
_entity.type
_entity.pdbx_description
1 polymer ?
#
loop_
_entity_poly.entity_id
_entity_poly.type
_entity_poly.pdbx_seq_one_letter_code
_entity_poly.pdbx_strand_id
1 'polypeptide(L)'
;DVVLMDISMPGMDGVELCAVMKEKYPGIFILGLSTFNQGLYIKKMMENDASGYILKNSSKEELIKAIHTVHNGGIYFSGEAGEALQAYQKYSKEEMPVLSSREKEILTLISEGYTNPQIAEKIFLSQFTIDSHRKNLLAKLNVKNTATLIKFAVEHKLI
;
A
#
# COMPACT_ATOMS: atom_id res chain seq x y z
N ASP A 1 11.03 -2.29 26.86
CA ASP A 1 10.48 -3.59 26.42
C ASP A 1 10.27 -3.61 24.90
N VAL A 2 10.33 -4.83 24.30
CA VAL A 2 10.07 -5.05 22.88
C VAL A 2 8.81 -5.90 22.75
N VAL A 3 7.88 -5.45 21.90
CA VAL A 3 6.66 -6.19 21.55
C VAL A 3 6.81 -6.75 20.15
N LEU A 4 6.62 -8.06 20.02
CA LEU A 4 6.46 -8.73 18.71
C LEU A 4 4.98 -8.70 18.35
N MET A 5 4.62 -7.95 17.31
CA MET A 5 3.24 -7.69 16.93
C MET A 5 2.88 -8.37 15.62
N ASP A 6 2.00 -9.35 15.69
CA ASP A 6 1.41 -9.93 14.48
C ASP A 6 0.55 -8.90 13.77
N ILE A 7 0.74 -8.77 12.44
CA ILE A 7 -0.05 -7.85 11.62
C ILE A 7 -1.44 -8.44 11.33
N SER A 8 -1.51 -9.76 11.09
CA SER A 8 -2.73 -10.43 10.66
C SER A 8 -3.49 -11.03 11.84
N MET A 9 -4.18 -10.20 12.59
CA MET A 9 -5.02 -10.65 13.71
C MET A 9 -6.51 -10.43 13.43
N PRO A 10 -7.40 -11.30 13.89
CA PRO A 10 -8.85 -11.10 13.78
C PRO A 10 -9.31 -9.95 14.69
N GLY A 11 -10.25 -9.15 14.20
CA GLY A 11 -10.79 -8.00 14.92
C GLY A 11 -9.98 -6.73 14.65
N MET A 12 -9.04 -6.40 15.51
CA MET A 12 -8.10 -5.28 15.35
C MET A 12 -6.81 -5.80 14.71
N ASP A 13 -6.39 -5.22 13.60
CA ASP A 13 -5.13 -5.60 12.97
C ASP A 13 -3.91 -5.02 13.71
N GLY A 14 -2.72 -5.57 13.43
CA GLY A 14 -1.50 -5.15 14.11
C GLY A 14 -1.08 -3.71 13.80
N VAL A 15 -1.52 -3.14 12.69
CA VAL A 15 -1.24 -1.73 12.33
C VAL A 15 -2.05 -0.80 13.23
N GLU A 16 -3.33 -1.08 13.40
CA GLU A 16 -4.21 -0.31 14.30
C GLU A 16 -3.76 -0.46 15.75
N LEU A 17 -3.45 -1.68 16.18
CA LEU A 17 -2.96 -1.94 17.54
C LEU A 17 -1.63 -1.24 17.81
N CYS A 18 -0.74 -1.15 16.81
CA CYS A 18 0.53 -0.41 16.92
C CYS A 18 0.28 1.06 17.25
N ALA A 19 -0.64 1.73 16.55
CA ALA A 19 -1.00 3.12 16.81
C ALA A 19 -1.52 3.31 18.24
N VAL A 20 -2.47 2.47 18.66
CA VAL A 20 -3.06 2.51 20.02
C VAL A 20 -1.99 2.28 21.11
N MET A 21 -1.10 1.30 20.89
CA MET A 21 -0.05 0.99 21.86
C MET A 21 1.00 2.10 21.95
N LYS A 22 1.37 2.71 20.84
CA LYS A 22 2.33 3.83 20.83
C LYS A 22 1.77 5.09 21.47
N GLU A 23 0.49 5.38 21.29
CA GLU A 23 -0.19 6.47 21.98
C GLU A 23 -0.18 6.26 23.49
N LYS A 24 -0.49 5.05 23.95
CA LYS A 24 -0.60 4.73 25.38
C LYS A 24 0.75 4.47 26.05
N TYR A 25 1.72 3.94 25.32
CA TYR A 25 3.04 3.53 25.80
C TYR A 25 4.15 4.01 24.83
N PRO A 26 4.46 5.31 24.75
CA PRO A 26 5.38 5.86 23.76
C PRO A 26 6.82 5.30 23.84
N GLY A 27 7.23 4.79 24.98
CA GLY A 27 8.55 4.21 25.19
C GLY A 27 8.71 2.73 24.81
N ILE A 28 7.64 2.08 24.31
CA ILE A 28 7.69 0.67 23.90
C ILE A 28 8.26 0.53 22.48
N PHE A 29 9.08 -0.48 22.27
CA PHE A 29 9.56 -0.83 20.94
C PHE A 29 8.64 -1.87 20.32
N ILE A 30 8.15 -1.63 19.11
CA ILE A 30 7.23 -2.54 18.40
C ILE A 30 7.91 -3.06 17.15
N LEU A 31 8.05 -4.39 17.05
CA LEU A 31 8.55 -5.10 15.90
C LEU A 31 7.40 -5.87 15.23
N GLY A 32 6.96 -5.41 14.06
CA GLY A 32 5.90 -6.05 13.30
C GLY A 32 6.32 -7.42 12.76
N LEU A 33 5.43 -8.41 12.88
CA LEU A 33 5.60 -9.76 12.31
C LEU A 33 4.51 -10.02 11.27
N SER A 34 4.89 -10.49 10.08
CA SER A 34 3.92 -10.81 9.03
C SER A 34 4.35 -12.02 8.19
N THR A 35 3.39 -12.69 7.61
CA THR A 35 3.62 -13.69 6.56
C THR A 35 3.78 -13.05 5.18
N PHE A 36 3.46 -11.74 5.03
CA PHE A 36 3.46 -11.03 3.76
C PHE A 36 4.44 -9.84 3.77
N ASN A 37 5.19 -9.70 2.69
CA ASN A 37 6.13 -8.60 2.46
C ASN A 37 5.48 -7.42 1.71
N GLN A 38 4.27 -7.01 2.10
CA GLN A 38 3.58 -5.90 1.44
C GLN A 38 4.10 -4.56 1.96
N GLY A 39 4.77 -3.79 1.09
CA GLY A 39 5.35 -2.50 1.42
C GLY A 39 4.38 -1.48 2.04
N LEU A 40 3.08 -1.58 1.71
CA LEU A 40 2.03 -0.75 2.31
C LEU A 40 1.89 -0.99 3.83
N TYR A 41 1.88 -2.24 4.28
CA TYR A 41 1.79 -2.55 5.72
C TYR A 41 3.04 -2.14 6.46
N ILE A 42 4.22 -2.34 5.85
CA ILE A 42 5.50 -1.89 6.40
C ILE A 42 5.47 -0.36 6.58
N LYS A 43 5.05 0.38 5.55
CA LYS A 43 4.92 1.84 5.62
C LYS A 43 3.97 2.28 6.74
N LYS A 44 2.76 1.69 6.81
CA LYS A 44 1.78 2.03 7.85
C LYS A 44 2.29 1.75 9.26
N MET A 45 3.01 0.63 9.47
CA MET A 45 3.65 0.34 10.74
C MET A 45 4.67 1.40 11.13
N MET A 46 5.48 1.85 10.16
CA MET A 46 6.47 2.91 10.39
C MET A 46 5.82 4.27 10.63
N GLU A 47 4.72 4.60 9.97
CA GLU A 47 3.92 5.80 10.22
C GLU A 47 3.31 5.82 11.64
N ASN A 48 3.10 4.64 12.23
CA ASN A 48 2.67 4.46 13.62
C ASN A 48 3.85 4.25 14.59
N ASP A 49 5.04 4.73 14.25
CA ASP A 49 6.26 4.68 15.07
C ASP A 49 6.70 3.26 15.47
N ALA A 50 6.40 2.24 14.66
CA ALA A 50 6.99 0.92 14.88
C ALA A 50 8.50 0.98 14.75
N SER A 51 9.20 0.17 15.54
CA SER A 51 10.67 0.11 15.56
C SER A 51 11.23 -0.85 14.50
N GLY A 52 10.39 -1.56 13.78
CA GLY A 52 10.83 -2.41 12.67
C GLY A 52 9.77 -3.39 12.20
N TYR A 53 10.16 -4.22 11.22
CA TYR A 53 9.30 -5.19 10.57
C TYR A 53 10.10 -6.40 10.11
N ILE A 54 9.60 -7.58 10.41
CA ILE A 54 10.23 -8.86 10.07
C ILE A 54 9.18 -9.80 9.48
N LEU A 55 9.60 -10.66 8.57
CA LEU A 55 8.75 -11.75 8.08
C LEU A 55 8.77 -12.95 9.05
N LYS A 56 7.63 -13.63 9.18
CA LYS A 56 7.49 -14.82 10.04
C LYS A 56 8.35 -16.03 9.60
N ASN A 57 8.84 -16.00 8.35
CA ASN A 57 9.78 -17.00 7.82
C ASN A 57 11.25 -16.63 8.05
N SER A 58 11.54 -15.51 8.70
CA SER A 58 12.91 -15.14 9.08
C SER A 58 13.53 -16.17 10.04
N SER A 59 14.84 -16.31 10.00
CA SER A 59 15.57 -17.22 10.88
C SER A 59 15.50 -16.77 12.34
N LYS A 60 15.75 -17.71 13.26
CA LYS A 60 15.85 -17.42 14.70
C LYS A 60 16.93 -16.36 14.97
N GLU A 61 18.06 -16.47 14.30
CA GLU A 61 19.20 -15.56 14.44
C GLU A 61 18.81 -14.16 14.01
N GLU A 62 18.06 -14.03 12.90
CA GLU A 62 17.56 -12.76 12.41
C GLU A 62 16.56 -12.13 13.38
N LEU A 63 15.63 -12.91 13.95
CA LEU A 63 14.68 -12.46 14.95
C LEU A 63 15.40 -11.93 16.21
N ILE A 64 16.39 -12.65 16.72
CA ILE A 64 17.18 -12.24 17.88
C ILE A 64 17.93 -10.93 17.57
N LYS A 65 18.57 -10.84 16.41
CA LYS A 65 19.25 -9.61 15.97
C LYS A 65 18.29 -8.44 15.90
N ALA A 66 17.10 -8.62 15.35
CA ALA A 66 16.08 -7.59 15.25
C ALA A 66 15.67 -7.08 16.65
N ILE A 67 15.37 -8.01 17.58
CA ILE A 67 14.99 -7.67 18.96
C ILE A 67 16.09 -6.85 19.63
N HIS A 68 17.35 -7.28 19.54
CA HIS A 68 18.48 -6.52 20.11
C HIS A 68 18.63 -5.14 19.46
N THR A 69 18.48 -5.05 18.14
CA THR A 69 18.60 -3.77 17.44
C THR A 69 17.54 -2.78 17.91
N VAL A 70 16.26 -3.20 17.95
CA VAL A 70 15.17 -2.30 18.35
C VAL A 70 15.19 -1.99 19.84
N HIS A 71 15.61 -2.94 20.69
CA HIS A 71 15.79 -2.71 22.14
C HIS A 71 16.82 -1.60 22.40
N ASN A 72 17.86 -1.51 21.60
CA ASN A 72 18.89 -0.46 21.67
C ASN A 72 18.48 0.83 20.94
N GLY A 73 17.21 1.01 20.58
CA GLY A 73 16.67 2.20 19.92
C GLY A 73 16.92 2.28 18.41
N GLY A 74 17.44 1.21 17.80
CA GLY A 74 17.59 1.13 16.34
C GLY A 74 16.30 0.73 15.64
N ILE A 75 16.28 0.83 14.30
CA ILE A 75 15.21 0.35 13.43
C ILE A 75 15.72 -0.90 12.71
N TYR A 76 14.86 -1.93 12.59
CA TYR A 76 15.23 -3.16 11.91
C TYR A 76 14.20 -3.61 10.88
N PHE A 77 14.68 -3.99 9.69
CA PHE A 77 13.89 -4.65 8.66
C PHE A 77 14.59 -5.96 8.24
N SER A 78 13.84 -7.06 8.10
CA SER A 78 14.37 -8.23 7.39
C SER A 78 14.68 -7.86 5.93
N GLY A 79 15.62 -8.59 5.29
CA GLY A 79 16.06 -8.27 3.94
C GLY A 79 14.90 -8.07 2.96
N GLU A 80 13.99 -9.04 2.87
CA GLU A 80 12.81 -8.97 2.01
C GLU A 80 11.84 -7.82 2.40
N ALA A 81 11.68 -7.52 3.69
CA ALA A 81 10.85 -6.40 4.13
C ALA A 81 11.45 -5.04 3.74
N GLY A 82 12.77 -4.91 3.86
CA GLY A 82 13.50 -3.71 3.41
C GLY A 82 13.38 -3.47 1.91
N GLU A 83 13.54 -4.52 1.10
CA GLU A 83 13.36 -4.47 -0.35
C GLU A 83 11.91 -4.10 -0.74
N ALA A 84 10.91 -4.71 -0.08
CA ALA A 84 9.50 -4.39 -0.31
C ALA A 84 9.16 -2.94 0.05
N LEU A 85 9.71 -2.41 1.13
CA LEU A 85 9.54 -1.01 1.51
C LEU A 85 10.19 -0.07 0.51
N GLN A 86 11.42 -0.37 0.05
CA GLN A 86 12.10 0.42 -0.97
C GLN A 86 11.35 0.40 -2.30
N ALA A 87 10.90 -0.77 -2.74
CA ALA A 87 10.07 -0.91 -3.93
C ALA A 87 8.80 -0.06 -3.80
N TYR A 88 8.07 -0.19 -2.69
CA TYR A 88 6.87 0.59 -2.42
C TYR A 88 7.16 2.10 -2.42
N GLN A 89 8.24 2.55 -1.78
CA GLN A 89 8.64 3.96 -1.77
C GLN A 89 9.03 4.47 -3.15
N LYS A 90 9.67 3.65 -3.97
CA LYS A 90 10.01 3.99 -5.35
C LYS A 90 8.74 4.18 -6.20
N TYR A 91 7.76 3.28 -6.06
CA TYR A 91 6.47 3.40 -6.74
C TYR A 91 5.59 4.51 -6.16
N SER A 92 5.72 4.83 -4.87
CA SER A 92 4.96 5.93 -4.22
C SER A 92 5.63 7.30 -4.34
N LYS A 93 6.93 7.35 -4.66
CA LYS A 93 7.66 8.59 -4.99
C LYS A 93 7.54 8.99 -6.46
N GLU A 94 7.13 8.10 -7.34
CA GLU A 94 6.54 8.54 -8.59
C GLU A 94 5.25 9.26 -8.16
N GLU A 95 5.28 10.59 -8.21
CA GLU A 95 4.12 11.45 -7.98
C GLU A 95 2.92 10.78 -8.63
N MET A 96 1.90 10.43 -7.83
CA MET A 96 0.67 9.84 -8.37
C MET A 96 0.29 10.71 -9.56
N PRO A 97 0.28 10.17 -10.77
CA PRO A 97 0.07 10.98 -11.95
C PRO A 97 -1.25 11.71 -11.79
N VAL A 98 -1.19 13.04 -11.78
CA VAL A 98 -2.36 13.88 -11.59
C VAL A 98 -3.34 13.61 -12.73
N LEU A 99 -4.42 12.91 -12.42
CA LEU A 99 -5.48 12.66 -13.40
C LEU A 99 -6.20 13.99 -13.70
N SER A 100 -6.35 14.29 -14.99
CA SER A 100 -7.21 15.38 -15.43
C SER A 100 -8.67 15.13 -15.01
N SER A 101 -9.49 16.19 -14.95
CA SER A 101 -10.91 16.05 -14.63
C SER A 101 -11.61 15.04 -15.56
N ARG A 102 -11.21 14.98 -16.83
CA ARG A 102 -11.75 14.05 -17.82
C ARG A 102 -11.31 12.61 -17.58
N GLU A 103 -10.07 12.38 -17.20
CA GLU A 103 -9.57 11.06 -16.85
C GLU A 103 -10.25 10.52 -15.60
N LYS A 104 -10.51 11.37 -14.61
CA LYS A 104 -11.27 11.00 -13.39
C LYS A 104 -12.70 10.61 -13.71
N GLU A 105 -13.40 11.42 -14.53
CA GLU A 105 -14.76 11.15 -14.95
C GLU A 105 -14.88 9.81 -15.67
N ILE A 106 -13.98 9.53 -16.63
CA ILE A 106 -13.93 8.26 -17.35
C ILE A 106 -13.60 7.10 -16.41
N LEU A 107 -12.65 7.27 -15.48
CA LEU A 107 -12.28 6.26 -14.49
C LEU A 107 -13.47 5.88 -13.60
N THR A 108 -14.24 6.87 -13.14
CA THR A 108 -15.46 6.66 -12.34
C THR A 108 -16.48 5.85 -13.14
N LEU A 109 -16.76 6.24 -14.39
CA LEU A 109 -17.70 5.50 -15.24
C LEU A 109 -17.24 4.05 -15.54
N ILE A 110 -15.93 3.82 -15.69
CA ILE A 110 -15.38 2.47 -15.81
C ILE A 110 -15.63 1.67 -14.53
N SER A 111 -15.46 2.27 -13.36
CA SER A 111 -15.68 1.60 -12.07
C SER A 111 -17.15 1.26 -11.82
N GLU A 112 -18.07 2.05 -12.35
CA GLU A 112 -19.51 1.81 -12.35
C GLU A 112 -19.94 0.72 -13.34
N GLY A 113 -19.00 0.17 -14.13
CA GLY A 113 -19.26 -0.93 -15.07
C GLY A 113 -19.71 -0.52 -16.47
N TYR A 114 -19.65 0.76 -16.83
CA TYR A 114 -20.01 1.22 -18.17
C TYR A 114 -19.02 0.74 -19.22
N THR A 115 -19.55 0.30 -20.37
CA THR A 115 -18.76 -0.04 -21.55
C THR A 115 -18.31 1.21 -22.31
N ASN A 116 -17.28 1.11 -23.16
CA ASN A 116 -16.77 2.26 -23.91
C ASN A 116 -17.83 2.98 -24.76
N PRO A 117 -18.76 2.26 -25.47
CA PRO A 117 -19.87 2.91 -26.16
C PRO A 117 -20.80 3.69 -25.21
N GLN A 118 -21.15 3.12 -24.06
CA GLN A 118 -22.02 3.75 -23.07
C GLN A 118 -21.37 4.99 -22.45
N ILE A 119 -20.06 4.93 -22.17
CA ILE A 119 -19.29 6.08 -21.69
C ILE A 119 -19.30 7.17 -22.78
N ALA A 120 -19.03 6.80 -24.03
CA ALA A 120 -19.00 7.72 -25.17
C ALA A 120 -20.32 8.51 -25.31
N GLU A 121 -21.44 7.80 -25.22
CA GLU A 121 -22.79 8.40 -25.26
C GLU A 121 -23.02 9.34 -24.06
N LYS A 122 -22.68 8.88 -22.84
CA LYS A 122 -22.94 9.60 -21.59
C LYS A 122 -22.19 10.92 -21.49
N ILE A 123 -20.97 11.00 -22.02
CA ILE A 123 -20.12 12.18 -21.94
C ILE A 123 -19.88 12.88 -23.27
N PHE A 124 -20.70 12.54 -24.28
CA PHE A 124 -20.74 13.16 -25.61
C PHE A 124 -19.38 13.14 -26.34
N LEU A 125 -18.70 12.00 -26.34
CA LEU A 125 -17.46 11.74 -27.06
C LEU A 125 -17.60 10.59 -28.06
N SER A 126 -16.64 10.45 -28.97
CA SER A 126 -16.55 9.27 -29.81
C SER A 126 -16.03 8.07 -29.01
N GLN A 127 -16.46 6.85 -29.40
CA GLN A 127 -15.92 5.62 -28.81
C GLN A 127 -14.39 5.54 -28.95
N PHE A 128 -13.85 5.97 -30.09
CA PHE A 128 -12.41 6.03 -30.34
C PHE A 128 -11.68 6.92 -29.30
N THR A 129 -12.29 8.05 -28.93
CA THR A 129 -11.76 8.95 -27.92
C THR A 129 -11.75 8.28 -26.54
N ILE A 130 -12.80 7.53 -26.18
CA ILE A 130 -12.84 6.77 -24.92
C ILE A 130 -11.79 5.67 -24.90
N ASP A 131 -11.62 4.94 -26.00
CA ASP A 131 -10.57 3.92 -26.13
C ASP A 131 -9.17 4.51 -25.90
N SER A 132 -8.94 5.69 -26.45
CA SER A 132 -7.67 6.42 -26.27
C SER A 132 -7.46 6.86 -24.81
N HIS A 133 -8.49 7.43 -24.16
CA HIS A 133 -8.41 7.78 -22.75
C HIS A 133 -8.17 6.57 -21.86
N ARG A 134 -8.83 5.45 -22.14
CA ARG A 134 -8.66 4.20 -21.39
C ARG A 134 -7.25 3.65 -21.51
N LYS A 135 -6.67 3.65 -22.72
CA LYS A 135 -5.26 3.27 -22.94
C LYS A 135 -4.31 4.19 -22.19
N ASN A 136 -4.57 5.49 -22.22
CA ASN A 136 -3.77 6.49 -21.50
C ASN A 136 -3.85 6.31 -20.00
N LEU A 137 -5.04 6.01 -19.43
CA LEU A 137 -5.22 5.71 -18.02
C LEU A 137 -4.42 4.47 -17.59
N LEU A 138 -4.50 3.37 -18.38
CA LEU A 138 -3.73 2.16 -18.12
C LEU A 138 -2.22 2.42 -18.12
N ALA A 139 -1.73 3.15 -19.13
CA ALA A 139 -0.32 3.51 -19.24
C ALA A 139 0.12 4.46 -18.11
N LYS A 140 -0.66 5.50 -17.84
CA LYS A 140 -0.37 6.55 -16.86
C LYS A 140 -0.33 6.01 -15.42
N LEU A 141 -1.21 5.05 -15.10
CA LEU A 141 -1.27 4.39 -13.81
C LEU A 141 -0.44 3.08 -13.76
N ASN A 142 0.28 2.79 -14.84
CA ASN A 142 1.13 1.61 -15.00
C ASN A 142 0.41 0.29 -14.64
N VAL A 143 -0.84 0.13 -15.10
CA VAL A 143 -1.66 -1.06 -14.88
C VAL A 143 -1.99 -1.75 -16.20
N LYS A 144 -2.17 -3.09 -16.18
CA LYS A 144 -2.23 -3.90 -17.40
C LYS A 144 -3.64 -4.06 -17.99
N ASN A 145 -4.68 -3.93 -17.17
CA ASN A 145 -6.06 -4.18 -17.59
C ASN A 145 -7.07 -3.43 -16.69
N THR A 146 -8.34 -3.46 -17.07
CA THR A 146 -9.42 -2.78 -16.35
C THR A 146 -9.59 -3.26 -14.90
N ALA A 147 -9.44 -4.55 -14.64
CA ALA A 147 -9.59 -5.06 -13.27
C ALA A 147 -8.49 -4.51 -12.35
N THR A 148 -7.25 -4.49 -12.83
CA THR A 148 -6.13 -3.88 -12.10
C THR A 148 -6.25 -2.36 -12.01
N LEU A 149 -6.85 -1.70 -13.01
CA LEU A 149 -7.14 -0.26 -12.99
C LEU A 149 -8.14 0.10 -11.89
N ILE A 150 -9.24 -0.64 -11.78
CA ILE A 150 -10.27 -0.40 -10.76
C ILE A 150 -9.69 -0.70 -9.37
N LYS A 151 -8.99 -1.82 -9.20
CA LYS A 151 -8.32 -2.15 -7.94
C LYS A 151 -7.38 -1.02 -7.49
N PHE A 152 -6.52 -0.55 -8.39
CA PHE A 152 -5.60 0.55 -8.14
C PHE A 152 -6.35 1.84 -7.74
N ALA A 153 -7.42 2.17 -8.47
CA ALA A 153 -8.20 3.39 -8.21
C ALA A 153 -8.87 3.38 -6.83
N VAL A 154 -9.37 2.23 -6.38
CA VAL A 154 -9.94 2.06 -5.02
C VAL A 154 -8.84 2.15 -3.95
N GLU A 155 -7.72 1.43 -4.13
CA GLU A 155 -6.60 1.41 -3.17
C GLU A 155 -6.00 2.81 -2.95
N HIS A 156 -5.98 3.64 -4.00
CA HIS A 156 -5.44 5.00 -3.96
C HIS A 156 -6.49 6.10 -3.84
N LYS A 157 -7.74 5.75 -3.52
CA LYS A 157 -8.86 6.69 -3.32
C LYS A 157 -9.04 7.69 -4.48
N LEU A 158 -8.89 7.19 -5.71
CA LEU A 158 -9.11 7.99 -6.92
C LEU A 158 -10.59 8.03 -7.34
N ILE A 159 -11.36 7.10 -6.82
CA ILE A 159 -12.81 6.95 -6.97
C ILE A 159 -13.43 6.55 -5.64
#